data_87bacb5a5051d32ce411bf2856dc3a55
#
_entry.id   87bacb5a5051d32ce411bf2856dc3a55
#
_cell.length_a   1.000
_cell.length_b   1.000
_cell.length_c   1.000
_cell.angle_alpha   90.00
_cell.angle_beta   90.00
_cell.angle_gamma   90.00
#
_symmetry.space_group_name_H-M   'P 1'
#
loop_
_entity.id
_entity.type
_entity.pdbx_description
1 polymer ?
#
loop_
_entity_poly.entity_id
_entity_poly.type
_entity_poly.pdbx_seq_one_letter_code
_entity_poly.pdbx_strand_id
1 'polypeptide(L)'
;MYVIVRNGLFYSRKKVYKMMDIREHPKVVYLYERLLRNAEWYDSKLEANKVCRRVNGQKVIQLSEAARQRLLLIKRNRKGE
;
A
#
# COMPACT_ATOMS: atom_id res chain seq x y z
N MET A 1 -1.01 -12.79 4.72
CA MET A 1 -1.19 -11.36 4.48
C MET A 1 -0.04 -10.84 3.65
N TYR A 2 -0.35 -10.02 2.65
CA TYR A 2 0.63 -9.55 1.66
C TYR A 2 0.58 -8.03 1.57
N VAL A 3 1.75 -7.41 1.38
CA VAL A 3 1.88 -5.97 1.15
C VAL A 3 2.72 -5.71 -0.09
N ILE A 4 2.50 -4.55 -0.71
CA ILE A 4 3.21 -4.13 -1.91
C ILE A 4 4.32 -3.17 -1.53
N VAL A 5 5.54 -3.42 -2.04
CA VAL A 5 6.74 -2.64 -1.71
C VAL A 5 7.35 -2.03 -2.96
N ARG A 6 7.83 -0.79 -2.82
CA ARG A 6 8.60 -0.08 -3.84
C ARG A 6 9.66 0.78 -3.15
N ASN A 7 10.93 0.59 -3.51
CA ASN A 7 12.06 1.34 -2.94
C ASN A 7 12.08 1.35 -1.41
N GLY A 8 11.74 0.22 -0.77
CA GLY A 8 11.68 0.11 0.68
C GLY A 8 10.46 0.76 1.33
N LEU A 9 9.52 1.26 0.55
CA LEU A 9 8.29 1.88 1.02
C LEU A 9 7.09 0.97 0.73
N PHE A 10 6.02 1.13 1.52
CA PHE A 10 4.82 0.31 1.41
C PHE A 10 3.67 1.08 0.76
N TYR A 11 2.96 0.44 -0.16
CA TYR A 11 1.76 1.02 -0.77
C TYR A 11 0.68 1.23 0.28
N SER A 12 0.14 2.46 0.37
CA SER A 12 -0.82 2.87 1.40
C SER A 12 -2.25 3.03 0.90
N ARG A 13 -2.53 2.70 -0.36
CA ARG A 13 -3.83 2.91 -1.02
C ARG A 13 -4.18 4.38 -1.24
N LYS A 14 -3.30 5.30 -0.91
CA LYS A 14 -3.49 6.72 -1.19
C LYS A 14 -2.97 7.06 -2.57
N LYS A 15 -3.63 7.98 -3.24
CA LYS A 15 -3.22 8.46 -4.55
C LYS A 15 -3.41 9.97 -4.65
N VAL A 16 -2.56 10.60 -5.46
CA VAL A 16 -2.63 12.04 -5.74
C VAL A 16 -2.74 12.23 -7.24
N TYR A 17 -3.58 13.15 -7.67
CA TYR A 17 -3.69 13.54 -9.06
C TYR A 17 -2.82 14.76 -9.30
N LYS A 18 -1.81 14.62 -10.19
CA LYS A 18 -0.97 15.74 -10.60
C LYS A 18 -1.43 16.23 -11.96
N MET A 19 -1.78 17.51 -12.04
CA MET A 19 -2.05 18.19 -13.31
C MET A 19 -0.84 19.05 -13.66
N MET A 20 -0.13 18.66 -14.70
CA MET A 20 1.04 19.42 -15.19
C MET A 20 0.65 20.52 -16.15
N ASP A 21 -0.44 20.35 -16.90
CA ASP A 21 -0.96 21.31 -17.85
C ASP A 21 -2.48 21.15 -17.94
N ILE A 22 -3.19 22.25 -18.23
CA ILE A 22 -4.65 22.29 -18.41
C ILE A 22 -5.10 21.35 -19.55
N ARG A 23 -4.23 21.10 -20.50
CA ARG A 23 -4.50 20.27 -21.70
C ARG A 23 -4.22 18.78 -21.48
N GLU A 24 -3.55 18.41 -20.40
CA GLU A 24 -3.20 17.03 -20.13
C GLU A 24 -4.18 16.38 -19.17
N HIS A 25 -4.39 15.07 -19.34
CA HIS A 25 -5.12 14.29 -18.36
C HIS A 25 -4.39 14.25 -17.02
N PRO A 26 -5.09 14.31 -15.88
CA PRO A 26 -4.44 14.25 -14.58
C PRO A 26 -3.65 12.94 -14.46
N LYS A 27 -2.39 13.06 -14.03
CA LYS A 27 -1.53 11.91 -13.79
C LYS A 27 -1.75 11.41 -12.38
N VAL A 28 -2.09 10.13 -12.24
CA VAL A 28 -2.28 9.51 -10.93
C VAL A 28 -0.92 9.11 -10.37
N VAL A 29 -0.61 9.57 -9.16
CA VAL A 29 0.58 9.17 -8.43
C VAL A 29 0.15 8.38 -7.19
N TYR A 30 0.61 7.14 -7.09
CA TYR A 30 0.34 6.28 -5.94
C TYR A 30 1.34 6.55 -4.84
N LEU A 31 0.85 6.73 -3.60
CA LEU A 31 1.69 7.07 -2.46
C LEU A 31 2.16 5.81 -1.73
N TYR A 32 3.46 5.80 -1.41
CA TYR A 32 4.11 4.76 -0.63
C TYR A 32 4.63 5.36 0.66
N GLU A 33 4.50 4.63 1.76
CA GLU A 33 4.85 5.09 3.10
C GLU A 33 5.84 4.16 3.78
N ARG A 34 6.63 4.71 4.71
CA ARG A 34 7.64 3.95 5.44
C ARG A 34 7.05 3.00 6.47
N LEU A 35 5.92 3.38 7.07
CA LEU A 35 5.36 2.64 8.19
C LEU A 35 4.47 1.49 7.69
N LEU A 36 4.81 0.29 8.11
CA LEU A 36 4.04 -0.91 7.75
C LEU A 36 2.59 -0.82 8.24
N ARG A 37 2.33 -0.15 9.35
CA ARG A 37 0.97 0.06 9.87
C ARG A 37 0.06 0.86 8.92
N ASN A 38 0.64 1.64 8.02
CA ASN A 38 -0.10 2.42 7.02
C ASN A 38 -0.22 1.69 5.69
N ALA A 39 0.37 0.51 5.56
CA ALA A 39 0.33 -0.27 4.33
C ALA A 39 -1.07 -0.83 4.08
N GLU A 40 -1.47 -0.86 2.81
CA GLU A 40 -2.61 -1.64 2.39
C GLU A 40 -2.23 -3.11 2.33
N TRP A 41 -3.05 -3.98 2.86
CA TRP A 41 -2.78 -5.40 2.96
C TRP A 41 -3.82 -6.23 2.22
N TYR A 42 -3.39 -7.36 1.72
CA TYR A 42 -4.20 -8.26 0.92
C TYR A 42 -4.12 -9.67 1.50
N ASP A 43 -5.24 -10.38 1.54
CA ASP A 43 -5.29 -11.76 2.00
C ASP A 43 -4.80 -12.74 0.92
N SER A 44 -4.97 -12.37 -0.35
CA SER A 44 -4.58 -13.19 -1.49
C SER A 44 -3.32 -12.65 -2.17
N LYS A 45 -2.35 -13.52 -2.40
CA LYS A 45 -1.14 -13.18 -3.17
C LYS A 45 -1.49 -12.79 -4.61
N LEU A 46 -2.47 -13.44 -5.21
CA LEU A 46 -2.91 -13.14 -6.56
C LEU A 46 -3.46 -11.72 -6.66
N GLU A 47 -4.30 -11.34 -5.72
CA GLU A 47 -4.86 -10.00 -5.64
C GLU A 47 -3.76 -8.95 -5.43
N ALA A 48 -2.84 -9.20 -4.50
CA ALA A 48 -1.71 -8.31 -4.24
C ALA A 48 -0.85 -8.13 -5.50
N ASN A 49 -0.58 -9.19 -6.25
CA ASN A 49 0.18 -9.12 -7.50
C ASN A 49 -0.53 -8.28 -8.56
N LYS A 50 -1.84 -8.41 -8.70
CA LYS A 50 -2.63 -7.61 -9.64
C LYS A 50 -2.55 -6.13 -9.31
N VAL A 51 -2.71 -5.79 -8.04
CA VAL A 51 -2.63 -4.39 -7.58
C VAL A 51 -1.21 -3.86 -7.71
N CYS A 52 -0.20 -4.68 -7.39
CA CYS A 52 1.20 -4.30 -7.53
C CYS A 52 1.53 -3.81 -8.95
N ARG A 53 1.04 -4.49 -9.96
CA ARG A 53 1.21 -4.06 -11.36
C ARG A 53 0.52 -2.73 -11.64
N ARG A 54 -0.67 -2.54 -11.10
CA ARG A 54 -1.47 -1.32 -11.30
C ARG A 54 -0.82 -0.08 -10.67
N VAL A 55 -0.21 -0.25 -9.51
CA VAL A 55 0.34 0.87 -8.73
C VAL A 55 1.85 1.03 -8.88
N ASN A 56 2.45 0.37 -9.86
CA ASN A 56 3.88 0.41 -10.12
C ASN A 56 4.74 -0.09 -8.96
N GLY A 57 4.24 -1.08 -8.23
CA GLY A 57 4.99 -1.73 -7.16
C GLY A 57 6.13 -2.57 -7.71
N GLN A 58 7.18 -2.75 -6.92
CA GLN A 58 8.33 -3.57 -7.30
C GLN A 58 8.13 -5.04 -6.93
N LYS A 59 7.59 -5.29 -5.74
CA LYS A 59 7.40 -6.66 -5.25
C LYS A 59 6.27 -6.75 -4.23
N VAL A 60 5.79 -7.97 -4.04
CA VAL A 60 4.83 -8.32 -3.00
C VAL A 60 5.56 -9.12 -1.94
N ILE A 61 5.40 -8.73 -0.67
CA ILE A 61 6.01 -9.41 0.47
C ILE A 61 4.92 -10.08 1.31
N GLN A 62 5.14 -11.33 1.68
CA GLN A 62 4.29 -12.02 2.63
C GLN A 62 4.73 -11.64 4.05
N LEU A 63 3.79 -11.21 4.87
CA LEU A 63 4.05 -10.91 6.27
C LEU A 63 3.89 -12.17 7.13
N SER A 64 4.74 -12.30 8.14
CA SER A 64 4.62 -13.38 9.14
C SER A 64 3.35 -13.19 9.97
N GLU A 65 2.87 -14.26 10.58
CA GLU A 65 1.70 -14.22 11.47
C GLU A 65 1.92 -13.23 12.63
N ALA A 66 3.14 -13.19 13.19
CA ALA A 66 3.48 -12.24 14.25
C ALA A 66 3.34 -10.78 13.79
N ALA A 67 3.83 -10.46 12.58
CA ALA A 67 3.71 -9.12 12.02
C ALA A 67 2.23 -8.76 11.76
N ARG A 68 1.46 -9.73 11.26
CA ARG A 68 0.02 -9.57 11.04
C ARG A 68 -0.72 -9.22 12.32
N GLN A 69 -0.45 -9.96 13.41
CA GLN A 69 -1.07 -9.71 14.71
C GLN A 69 -0.74 -8.32 15.25
N ARG A 70 0.52 -7.89 15.12
CA ARG A 70 0.94 -6.55 15.53
C ARG A 70 0.20 -5.46 14.76
N LEU A 71 0.06 -5.63 13.44
CA LEU A 71 -0.66 -4.66 12.61
C LEU A 71 -2.13 -4.58 12.97
N LEU A 72 -2.77 -5.71 13.23
CA LEU A 72 -4.17 -5.76 13.66
C LEU A 72 -4.37 -4.99 14.97
N LEU A 73 -3.47 -5.17 15.94
CA LEU A 73 -3.52 -4.47 17.21
C LEU A 73 -3.36 -2.95 17.03
N ILE A 74 -2.41 -2.52 16.22
CA ILE A 74 -2.17 -1.11 15.96
C ILE A 74 -3.38 -0.46 15.29
N LYS A 75 -3.95 -1.10 14.26
CA LYS A 75 -5.12 -0.58 13.56
C LYS A 75 -6.36 -0.57 14.46
N ARG A 76 -6.51 -1.56 15.34
CA ARG A 76 -7.59 -1.64 16.31
C ARG A 76 -7.52 -0.51 17.34
N ASN A 77 -6.34 -0.26 17.89
CA ASN A 77 -6.12 0.84 18.85
C ASN A 77 -6.41 2.19 18.22
N ARG A 78 -6.02 2.36 16.96
CA ARG A 78 -6.24 3.60 16.22
C ARG A 78 -7.71 3.92 16.01
N LYS A 79 -8.56 2.92 15.89
CA LYS A 79 -10.02 3.09 15.77
C LYS A 79 -10.69 3.45 17.09
N GLY A 80 -10.04 3.20 18.20
CA GLY A 80 -10.54 3.51 19.53
C GLY A 80 -10.21 4.91 20.03
N GLU A 81 -9.49 5.67 19.26
CA GLU A 81 -9.11 7.04 19.61
C GLU A 81 -10.15 8.07 19.18
#